data_685c37f4c8f447d90f274d8891219900
#
_entry.id   685c37f4c8f447d90f274d8891219900
#
_cell.length_a   1.000
_cell.length_b   1.000
_cell.length_c   1.000
_cell.angle_alpha   90.00
_cell.angle_beta   90.00
_cell.angle_gamma   90.00
#
_symmetry.space_group_name_H-M   'P 1'
#
loop_
_entity.id
_entity.type
_entity.pdbx_description
1 polymer ?
#
loop_
_entity_poly.entity_id
_entity_poly.type
_entity_poly.pdbx_seq_one_letter_code
_entity_poly.pdbx_strand_id
1 'polypeptide(L)'
;MALFSKKTTLVHNITYMAIMTAINLVFIVLDTFVPFMMLLLILLLPFVSAVVSYFCQKRYYIIYAVASVGLCLIFNIADTIFYIIPALCSGFVIGLLLDKKINPFWMILSSTLIEVALTYAFIPLINLMTGTDMVVTFLTIFHLNDFAHKEELMHLFILFIALTQCSITHFVLLNEIKKIGVETDTHVASFIPYIIGLFACLAISVIFAFTYKPLSLAFVALSIYFAIFLLVNIVLAKRISGYAILGTLTLIAFIVFVIFFTKIEKPMGFMLFGLFPLAVGLTSFFQFFLLNRRNNN
;
A
#
# COMPACT_ATOMS: atom_id res chain seq x y z
N MET A 1 18.38 6.97 24.50
CA MET A 1 18.18 5.76 23.70
C MET A 1 17.82 6.21 22.29
N ALA A 2 18.62 5.88 21.26
CA ALA A 2 18.26 6.27 19.89
C ALA A 2 17.00 5.52 19.46
N LEU A 3 15.97 6.24 19.07
CA LEU A 3 14.68 5.67 18.69
C LEU A 3 14.85 4.70 17.51
N PHE A 4 15.66 5.07 16.54
CA PHE A 4 15.94 4.32 15.33
C PHE A 4 17.35 3.68 15.38
N SER A 5 17.51 2.62 16.13
CA SER A 5 18.72 1.78 16.15
C SER A 5 18.34 0.34 16.39
N LYS A 6 19.11 -0.62 15.83
CA LYS A 6 18.87 -2.06 16.05
C LYS A 6 18.90 -2.40 17.55
N LYS A 7 17.86 -3.11 18.00
CA LYS A 7 17.73 -3.51 19.41
C LYS A 7 18.33 -4.90 19.61
N THR A 8 19.41 -4.97 20.38
CA THR A 8 20.17 -6.21 20.57
C THR A 8 19.81 -6.92 21.87
N THR A 9 19.42 -6.20 22.91
CA THR A 9 19.07 -6.77 24.21
C THR A 9 17.57 -7.00 24.35
N LEU A 10 17.16 -7.98 25.15
CA LEU A 10 15.76 -8.30 25.42
C LEU A 10 15.01 -7.07 25.96
N VAL A 11 15.59 -6.39 26.96
CA VAL A 11 14.97 -5.21 27.58
C VAL A 11 14.71 -4.11 26.56
N HIS A 12 15.69 -3.81 25.70
CA HIS A 12 15.52 -2.79 24.67
C HIS A 12 14.45 -3.18 23.65
N ASN A 13 14.34 -4.46 23.27
CA ASN A 13 13.27 -4.94 22.38
C ASN A 13 11.90 -4.75 23.02
N ILE A 14 11.72 -5.21 24.26
CA ILE A 14 10.42 -5.12 24.95
C ILE A 14 10.01 -3.66 25.15
N THR A 15 10.92 -2.79 25.65
CA THR A 15 10.62 -1.37 25.86
C THR A 15 10.23 -0.69 24.54
N TYR A 16 10.95 -0.98 23.46
CA TYR A 16 10.64 -0.40 22.15
C TYR A 16 9.29 -0.86 21.62
N MET A 17 9.03 -2.17 21.68
CA MET A 17 7.74 -2.74 21.28
C MET A 17 6.58 -2.21 22.10
N ALA A 18 6.76 -1.99 23.43
CA ALA A 18 5.75 -1.41 24.28
C ALA A 18 5.39 0.04 23.84
N ILE A 19 6.39 0.85 23.49
CA ILE A 19 6.16 2.21 22.96
C ILE A 19 5.37 2.14 21.64
N MET A 20 5.76 1.25 20.74
CA MET A 20 5.08 1.09 19.44
C MET A 20 3.66 0.53 19.59
N THR A 21 3.43 -0.35 20.55
CA THR A 21 2.08 -0.81 20.92
C THR A 21 1.22 0.33 21.45
N ALA A 22 1.79 1.20 22.30
CA ALA A 22 1.10 2.38 22.79
C ALA A 22 0.72 3.35 21.64
N ILE A 23 1.54 3.49 20.62
CA ILE A 23 1.23 4.29 19.43
C ILE A 23 0.04 3.69 18.66
N ASN A 24 0.00 2.37 18.45
CA ASN A 24 -1.14 1.72 17.83
C ASN A 24 -2.43 1.93 18.63
N LEU A 25 -2.33 1.85 19.96
CA LEU A 25 -3.46 2.10 20.86
C LEU A 25 -3.95 3.55 20.73
N VAL A 26 -3.04 4.52 20.70
CA VAL A 26 -3.40 5.93 20.49
C VAL A 26 -4.14 6.13 19.16
N PHE A 27 -3.73 5.45 18.10
CA PHE A 27 -4.42 5.55 16.81
C PHE A 27 -5.87 5.05 16.89
N ILE A 28 -6.13 3.90 17.52
CA ILE A 28 -7.50 3.38 17.71
C ILE A 28 -8.33 4.29 18.62
N VAL A 29 -7.73 4.79 19.69
CA VAL A 29 -8.42 5.74 20.61
C VAL A 29 -8.78 7.04 19.87
N LEU A 30 -7.86 7.60 19.08
CA LEU A 30 -8.12 8.80 18.30
C LEU A 30 -9.25 8.58 17.28
N ASP A 31 -9.30 7.44 16.63
CA ASP A 31 -10.37 7.11 15.70
C ASP A 31 -11.73 7.06 16.38
N THR A 32 -11.79 6.51 17.60
CA THR A 32 -13.04 6.44 18.37
C THR A 32 -13.61 7.83 18.71
N PHE A 33 -12.75 8.84 18.92
CA PHE A 33 -13.18 10.18 19.32
C PHE A 33 -13.25 11.19 18.18
N VAL A 34 -12.51 10.98 17.09
CA VAL A 34 -12.42 11.94 15.99
C VAL A 34 -12.93 11.30 14.70
N PRO A 35 -14.14 11.67 14.25
CA PRO A 35 -14.70 11.11 13.00
C PRO A 35 -13.73 11.27 11.82
N PHE A 36 -13.66 10.26 10.98
CA PHE A 36 -12.77 10.20 9.81
C PHE A 36 -11.25 10.19 10.07
N MET A 37 -10.82 10.23 11.34
CA MET A 37 -9.39 10.18 11.65
C MET A 37 -8.75 8.88 11.16
N MET A 38 -9.49 7.79 11.14
CA MET A 38 -9.04 6.50 10.63
C MET A 38 -8.58 6.57 9.16
N LEU A 39 -9.20 7.36 8.32
CA LEU A 39 -8.77 7.54 6.93
C LEU A 39 -7.32 8.08 6.82
N LEU A 40 -6.90 8.89 7.77
CA LEU A 40 -5.52 9.39 7.83
C LEU A 40 -4.60 8.39 8.54
N LEU A 41 -5.07 7.80 9.63
CA LEU A 41 -4.27 6.89 10.45
C LEU A 41 -4.00 5.57 9.73
N ILE A 42 -4.95 5.09 8.92
CA ILE A 42 -4.81 3.86 8.15
C ILE A 42 -3.53 3.86 7.31
N LEU A 43 -3.12 5.00 6.78
CA LEU A 43 -1.90 5.12 5.99
C LEU A 43 -0.62 4.95 6.83
N LEU A 44 -0.69 5.18 8.13
CA LEU A 44 0.45 5.12 9.05
C LEU A 44 0.55 3.81 9.85
N LEU A 45 -0.53 3.05 9.93
CA LEU A 45 -0.58 1.82 10.73
C LEU A 45 0.51 0.80 10.36
N PRO A 46 0.74 0.45 9.08
CA PRO A 46 1.79 -0.50 8.73
C PRO A 46 3.20 0.03 9.03
N PHE A 47 3.39 1.36 9.08
CA PHE A 47 4.69 1.96 9.39
C PHE A 47 5.17 1.60 10.80
N VAL A 48 4.29 1.68 11.81
CA VAL A 48 4.65 1.31 13.19
C VAL A 48 5.14 -0.14 13.26
N SER A 49 4.42 -1.03 12.60
CA SER A 49 4.74 -2.44 12.49
C SER A 49 6.06 -2.69 11.73
N ALA A 50 6.26 -2.00 10.62
CA ALA A 50 7.48 -2.12 9.82
C ALA A 50 8.73 -1.64 10.58
N VAL A 51 8.60 -0.57 11.37
CA VAL A 51 9.65 -0.06 12.27
C VAL A 51 10.04 -1.12 13.30
N VAL A 52 9.06 -1.76 13.95
CA VAL A 52 9.33 -2.85 14.91
C VAL A 52 10.00 -4.03 14.21
N SER A 53 9.47 -4.46 13.07
CA SER A 53 10.02 -5.58 12.29
C SER A 53 11.46 -5.33 11.83
N TYR A 54 11.80 -4.08 11.49
CA TYR A 54 13.15 -3.70 11.04
C TYR A 54 14.13 -3.55 12.19
N PHE A 55 13.77 -2.86 13.30
CA PHE A 55 14.69 -2.51 14.37
C PHE A 55 14.78 -3.54 15.52
N CYS A 56 13.74 -4.33 15.74
CA CYS A 56 13.70 -5.35 16.79
C CYS A 56 14.10 -6.72 16.26
N GLN A 57 14.42 -7.63 17.19
CA GLN A 57 14.66 -9.02 16.86
C GLN A 57 13.36 -9.71 16.44
N LYS A 58 13.36 -10.33 15.28
CA LYS A 58 12.17 -10.95 14.64
C LYS A 58 11.44 -11.96 15.53
N ARG A 59 12.18 -12.68 16.37
CA ARG A 59 11.62 -13.67 17.32
C ARG A 59 10.64 -13.06 18.34
N TYR A 60 10.77 -11.79 18.64
CA TYR A 60 9.90 -11.10 19.61
C TYR A 60 8.72 -10.38 18.93
N TYR A 61 8.68 -10.35 17.60
CA TYR A 61 7.63 -9.66 16.86
C TYR A 61 6.23 -10.15 17.23
N ILE A 62 6.08 -11.47 17.45
CA ILE A 62 4.78 -12.05 17.83
C ILE A 62 4.27 -11.49 19.17
N ILE A 63 5.17 -11.20 20.10
CA ILE A 63 4.80 -10.58 21.40
C ILE A 63 4.22 -9.19 21.17
N TYR A 64 4.86 -8.40 20.30
CA TYR A 64 4.36 -7.09 19.89
C TYR A 64 3.00 -7.19 19.21
N ALA A 65 2.85 -8.11 18.26
CA ALA A 65 1.61 -8.29 17.52
C ALA A 65 0.44 -8.67 18.46
N VAL A 66 0.66 -9.67 19.33
CA VAL A 66 -0.36 -10.11 20.31
C VAL A 66 -0.70 -8.99 21.29
N ALA A 67 0.28 -8.25 21.79
CA ALA A 67 0.04 -7.14 22.71
C ALA A 67 -0.73 -5.99 22.02
N SER A 68 -0.36 -5.64 20.77
CA SER A 68 -1.05 -4.60 19.99
C SER A 68 -2.51 -4.99 19.72
N VAL A 69 -2.74 -6.20 19.22
CA VAL A 69 -4.11 -6.70 18.97
C VAL A 69 -4.91 -6.76 20.27
N GLY A 70 -4.36 -7.37 21.32
CA GLY A 70 -5.06 -7.52 22.61
C GLY A 70 -5.49 -6.20 23.22
N LEU A 71 -4.61 -5.20 23.21
CA LEU A 71 -4.96 -3.87 23.74
C LEU A 71 -5.94 -3.12 22.84
N CYS A 72 -5.77 -3.17 21.54
CA CYS A 72 -6.67 -2.48 20.60
C CYS A 72 -8.08 -3.08 20.61
N LEU A 73 -8.23 -4.41 20.78
CA LEU A 73 -9.52 -5.10 20.87
C LEU A 73 -10.40 -4.59 22.03
N ILE A 74 -9.79 -4.09 23.12
CA ILE A 74 -10.52 -3.55 24.27
C ILE A 74 -11.28 -2.27 23.88
N PHE A 75 -10.74 -1.48 22.95
CA PHE A 75 -11.32 -0.20 22.54
C PHE A 75 -12.26 -0.32 21.35
N ASN A 76 -11.83 -1.01 20.30
CA ASN A 76 -12.63 -1.19 19.09
C ASN A 76 -12.28 -2.51 18.41
N ILE A 77 -13.21 -3.46 18.49
CA ILE A 77 -13.02 -4.82 17.93
C ILE A 77 -12.98 -4.76 16.40
N ALA A 78 -13.92 -4.04 15.78
CA ALA A 78 -14.05 -3.99 14.33
C ALA A 78 -12.80 -3.38 13.67
N ASP A 79 -12.37 -2.21 14.15
CA ASP A 79 -11.19 -1.52 13.60
C ASP A 79 -9.90 -2.30 13.88
N THR A 80 -9.82 -3.00 15.01
CA THR A 80 -8.66 -3.83 15.30
C THR A 80 -8.54 -4.97 14.31
N ILE A 81 -9.63 -5.66 14.02
CA ILE A 81 -9.63 -6.79 13.09
C ILE A 81 -9.41 -6.31 11.66
N PHE A 82 -10.06 -5.22 11.25
CA PHE A 82 -10.04 -4.77 9.87
C PHE A 82 -8.79 -3.98 9.48
N TYR A 83 -8.23 -3.20 10.40
CA TYR A 83 -7.11 -2.31 10.11
C TYR A 83 -5.81 -2.73 10.80
N ILE A 84 -5.85 -3.02 12.12
CA ILE A 84 -4.63 -3.30 12.88
C ILE A 84 -4.00 -4.64 12.47
N ILE A 85 -4.77 -5.71 12.34
CA ILE A 85 -4.21 -7.03 12.02
C ILE A 85 -3.60 -7.05 10.61
N PRO A 86 -4.26 -6.58 9.53
CA PRO A 86 -3.64 -6.48 8.22
C PRO A 86 -2.38 -5.60 8.22
N ALA A 87 -2.43 -4.44 8.89
CA ALA A 87 -1.29 -3.53 9.00
C ALA A 87 -0.09 -4.12 9.77
N LEU A 88 -0.34 -4.94 10.80
CA LEU A 88 0.73 -5.67 11.48
C LEU A 88 1.40 -6.67 10.53
N CYS A 89 0.62 -7.40 9.75
CA CYS A 89 1.17 -8.39 8.81
C CYS A 89 1.92 -7.74 7.64
N SER A 90 1.33 -6.73 6.98
CA SER A 90 1.97 -6.03 5.87
C SER A 90 3.21 -5.27 6.31
N GLY A 91 3.16 -4.57 7.44
CA GLY A 91 4.32 -3.89 8.02
C GLY A 91 5.43 -4.85 8.44
N PHE A 92 5.09 -6.03 9.00
CA PHE A 92 6.09 -7.07 9.28
C PHE A 92 6.85 -7.47 8.03
N VAL A 93 6.13 -7.71 6.92
CA VAL A 93 6.74 -8.11 5.65
C VAL A 93 7.62 -6.99 5.09
N ILE A 94 7.17 -5.74 5.12
CA ILE A 94 7.96 -4.59 4.68
C ILE A 94 9.28 -4.51 5.46
N GLY A 95 9.22 -4.52 6.79
CA GLY A 95 10.42 -4.43 7.63
C GLY A 95 11.38 -5.61 7.44
N LEU A 96 10.85 -6.83 7.27
CA LEU A 96 11.64 -8.03 7.03
C LEU A 96 12.33 -8.02 5.66
N LEU A 97 11.61 -7.63 4.60
CA LEU A 97 12.15 -7.59 3.24
C LEU A 97 13.14 -6.44 3.05
N LEU A 98 12.92 -5.31 3.74
CA LEU A 98 13.86 -4.19 3.76
C LEU A 98 15.18 -4.57 4.47
N ASP A 99 15.10 -5.31 5.58
CA ASP A 99 16.29 -5.84 6.27
C ASP A 99 17.09 -6.80 5.37
N LYS A 100 16.41 -7.55 4.50
CA LYS A 100 17.01 -8.42 3.50
C LYS A 100 17.46 -7.71 2.23
N LYS A 101 17.28 -6.38 2.14
CA LYS A 101 17.59 -5.56 0.95
C LYS A 101 16.91 -6.04 -0.33
N ILE A 102 15.68 -6.55 -0.22
CA ILE A 102 14.87 -6.98 -1.36
C ILE A 102 14.42 -5.75 -2.16
N ASN A 103 14.31 -5.92 -3.49
CA ASN A 103 13.85 -4.86 -4.39
C ASN A 103 12.49 -4.29 -3.93
N PRO A 104 12.34 -2.95 -3.83
CA PRO A 104 11.11 -2.28 -3.42
C PRO A 104 9.85 -2.74 -4.15
N PHE A 105 9.94 -3.09 -5.42
CA PHE A 105 8.83 -3.63 -6.19
C PHE A 105 8.23 -4.88 -5.52
N TRP A 106 9.05 -5.89 -5.27
CA TRP A 106 8.60 -7.14 -4.65
C TRP A 106 8.15 -6.95 -3.20
N MET A 107 8.80 -6.02 -2.50
CA MET A 107 8.44 -5.69 -1.12
C MET A 107 7.03 -5.08 -1.06
N ILE A 108 6.75 -4.05 -1.85
CA ILE A 108 5.45 -3.39 -1.89
C ILE A 108 4.38 -4.35 -2.40
N LEU A 109 4.65 -5.07 -3.49
CA LEU A 109 3.69 -6.00 -4.07
C LEU A 109 3.30 -7.12 -3.10
N SER A 110 4.28 -7.79 -2.46
CA SER A 110 3.99 -8.88 -1.52
C SER A 110 3.25 -8.39 -0.28
N SER A 111 3.61 -7.23 0.25
CA SER A 111 2.94 -6.63 1.40
C SER A 111 1.50 -6.25 1.08
N THR A 112 1.27 -5.65 -0.08
CA THR A 112 -0.06 -5.31 -0.57
C THR A 112 -0.93 -6.55 -0.76
N LEU A 113 -0.39 -7.61 -1.37
CA LEU A 113 -1.14 -8.86 -1.56
C LEU A 113 -1.56 -9.49 -0.23
N ILE A 114 -0.67 -9.48 0.77
CA ILE A 114 -0.99 -9.97 2.11
C ILE A 114 -2.08 -9.11 2.75
N GLU A 115 -1.98 -7.80 2.67
CA GLU A 115 -2.96 -6.89 3.24
C GLU A 115 -4.33 -7.03 2.60
N VAL A 116 -4.40 -7.08 1.27
CA VAL A 116 -5.63 -7.32 0.51
C VAL A 116 -6.25 -8.67 0.87
N ALA A 117 -5.44 -9.74 0.90
CA ALA A 117 -5.93 -11.07 1.25
C ALA A 117 -6.52 -11.13 2.67
N LEU A 118 -5.86 -10.50 3.64
CA LEU A 118 -6.36 -10.43 5.03
C LEU A 118 -7.62 -9.58 5.13
N THR A 119 -7.68 -8.44 4.44
CA THR A 119 -8.87 -7.59 4.39
C THR A 119 -10.07 -8.39 3.89
N TYR A 120 -9.94 -9.11 2.77
CA TYR A 120 -11.01 -9.97 2.26
C TYR A 120 -11.39 -11.11 3.22
N ALA A 121 -10.41 -11.71 3.89
CA ALA A 121 -10.67 -12.77 4.86
C ALA A 121 -11.44 -12.24 6.08
N PHE A 122 -11.23 -10.99 6.46
CA PHE A 122 -11.88 -10.42 7.65
C PHE A 122 -13.24 -9.75 7.38
N ILE A 123 -13.57 -9.37 6.14
CA ILE A 123 -14.90 -8.83 5.81
C ILE A 123 -16.04 -9.73 6.31
N PRO A 124 -16.09 -11.05 6.01
CA PRO A 124 -17.15 -11.93 6.51
C PRO A 124 -17.19 -12.02 8.04
N LEU A 125 -16.02 -12.03 8.68
CA LEU A 125 -15.92 -12.09 10.13
C LEU A 125 -16.53 -10.84 10.78
N ILE A 126 -16.22 -9.66 10.23
CA ILE A 126 -16.76 -8.39 10.74
C ILE A 126 -18.26 -8.30 10.49
N ASN A 127 -18.73 -8.69 9.30
CA ASN A 127 -20.16 -8.74 9.01
C ASN A 127 -20.91 -9.62 10.02
N LEU A 128 -20.32 -10.77 10.39
CA LEU A 128 -20.89 -11.66 11.41
C LEU A 128 -20.93 -11.00 12.81
N MET A 129 -19.87 -10.26 13.18
CA MET A 129 -19.74 -9.66 14.51
C MET A 129 -20.58 -8.39 14.67
N THR A 130 -20.69 -7.59 13.65
CA THR A 130 -21.41 -6.30 13.70
C THR A 130 -22.88 -6.44 13.30
N GLY A 131 -23.25 -7.54 12.65
CA GLY A 131 -24.57 -7.73 12.07
C GLY A 131 -24.87 -6.80 10.88
N THR A 132 -23.84 -6.10 10.38
CA THR A 132 -23.96 -5.16 9.25
C THR A 132 -23.09 -5.65 8.10
N ASP A 133 -23.54 -5.41 6.87
CA ASP A 133 -22.72 -5.65 5.68
C ASP A 133 -21.76 -4.48 5.48
N MET A 134 -20.47 -4.75 5.63
CA MET A 134 -19.40 -3.74 5.45
C MET A 134 -19.41 -3.13 4.04
N VAL A 135 -19.73 -3.93 3.02
CA VAL A 135 -19.81 -3.45 1.63
C VAL A 135 -20.96 -2.47 1.49
N VAL A 136 -22.14 -2.81 1.99
CA VAL A 136 -23.33 -1.95 1.99
C VAL A 136 -23.09 -0.69 2.80
N THR A 137 -22.44 -0.81 3.97
CA THR A 137 -22.10 0.33 4.83
C THR A 137 -21.16 1.30 4.09
N PHE A 138 -20.09 0.78 3.47
CA PHE A 138 -19.17 1.57 2.66
C PHE A 138 -19.89 2.32 1.54
N LEU A 139 -20.70 1.62 0.75
CA LEU A 139 -21.45 2.22 -0.36
C LEU A 139 -22.44 3.30 0.11
N THR A 140 -23.04 3.11 1.28
CA THR A 140 -23.96 4.09 1.88
C THR A 140 -23.23 5.34 2.34
N ILE A 141 -22.09 5.21 3.01
CA ILE A 141 -21.28 6.36 3.46
C ILE A 141 -20.84 7.23 2.29
N PHE A 142 -20.47 6.61 1.18
CA PHE A 142 -20.03 7.33 -0.03
C PHE A 142 -21.16 7.68 -1.01
N HIS A 143 -22.42 7.41 -0.66
CA HIS A 143 -23.59 7.64 -1.52
C HIS A 143 -23.51 6.93 -2.88
N LEU A 144 -22.97 5.71 -2.90
CA LEU A 144 -22.72 4.92 -4.11
C LEU A 144 -23.72 3.77 -4.30
N ASN A 145 -24.81 3.73 -3.53
CA ASN A 145 -25.78 2.63 -3.56
C ASN A 145 -26.41 2.43 -4.95
N ASP A 146 -26.66 3.52 -5.67
CA ASP A 146 -27.28 3.51 -7.01
C ASP A 146 -26.25 3.38 -8.15
N PHE A 147 -24.98 3.20 -7.80
CA PHE A 147 -23.92 3.14 -8.78
C PHE A 147 -23.87 1.77 -9.47
N ALA A 148 -23.85 1.76 -10.81
CA ALA A 148 -23.93 0.53 -11.61
C ALA A 148 -22.74 -0.45 -11.37
N HIS A 149 -21.60 0.05 -10.91
CA HIS A 149 -20.33 -0.70 -10.70
C HIS A 149 -19.87 -0.66 -9.24
N LYS A 150 -20.81 -0.63 -8.30
CA LYS A 150 -20.52 -0.47 -6.88
C LYS A 150 -19.60 -1.58 -6.30
N GLU A 151 -19.79 -2.82 -6.73
CA GLU A 151 -18.98 -3.94 -6.27
C GLU A 151 -17.53 -3.82 -6.73
N GLU A 152 -17.35 -3.47 -8.02
CA GLU A 152 -16.03 -3.26 -8.59
C GLU A 152 -15.29 -2.10 -7.91
N LEU A 153 -16.02 -1.04 -7.55
CA LEU A 153 -15.46 0.11 -6.87
C LEU A 153 -14.90 -0.25 -5.49
N MET A 154 -15.60 -1.11 -4.73
CA MET A 154 -15.15 -1.58 -3.43
C MET A 154 -13.82 -2.37 -3.55
N HIS A 155 -13.72 -3.26 -4.53
CA HIS A 155 -12.50 -4.02 -4.78
C HIS A 155 -11.31 -3.11 -5.13
N LEU A 156 -11.55 -2.10 -5.97
CA LEU A 156 -10.55 -1.10 -6.32
C LEU A 156 -10.12 -0.28 -5.10
N PHE A 157 -11.05 0.12 -4.28
CA PHE A 157 -10.78 0.90 -3.07
C PHE A 157 -9.88 0.12 -2.10
N ILE A 158 -10.18 -1.14 -1.82
CA ILE A 158 -9.34 -2.02 -0.97
C ILE A 158 -7.93 -2.11 -1.55
N LEU A 159 -7.80 -2.37 -2.86
CA LEU A 159 -6.49 -2.48 -3.51
C LEU A 159 -5.70 -1.18 -3.43
N PHE A 160 -6.34 -0.03 -3.70
CA PHE A 160 -5.67 1.28 -3.67
C PHE A 160 -5.22 1.67 -2.27
N ILE A 161 -6.04 1.44 -1.25
CA ILE A 161 -5.66 1.70 0.13
C ILE A 161 -4.44 0.85 0.49
N ALA A 162 -4.47 -0.45 0.25
CA ALA A 162 -3.37 -1.35 0.58
C ALA A 162 -2.07 -0.96 -0.16
N LEU A 163 -2.14 -0.65 -1.46
CA LEU A 163 -1.00 -0.18 -2.24
C LEU A 163 -0.42 1.13 -1.69
N THR A 164 -1.30 2.08 -1.35
CA THR A 164 -0.90 3.39 -0.83
C THR A 164 -0.26 3.26 0.54
N GLN A 165 -0.85 2.47 1.43
CA GLN A 165 -0.30 2.19 2.77
C GLN A 165 1.09 1.55 2.70
N CYS A 166 1.23 0.48 1.92
CA CYS A 166 2.50 -0.23 1.78
C CYS A 166 3.57 0.66 1.15
N SER A 167 3.21 1.48 0.17
CA SER A 167 4.12 2.42 -0.49
C SER A 167 4.59 3.52 0.45
N ILE A 168 3.67 4.19 1.15
CA ILE A 168 3.99 5.24 2.13
C ILE A 168 4.87 4.66 3.23
N THR A 169 4.49 3.51 3.77
CA THR A 169 5.26 2.81 4.80
C THR A 169 6.69 2.54 4.34
N HIS A 170 6.86 1.99 3.14
CA HIS A 170 8.18 1.74 2.58
C HIS A 170 9.00 3.01 2.45
N PHE A 171 8.44 4.08 1.86
CA PHE A 171 9.16 5.33 1.63
C PHE A 171 9.52 6.05 2.92
N VAL A 172 8.60 6.13 3.87
CA VAL A 172 8.86 6.77 5.17
C VAL A 172 9.92 6.01 5.94
N LEU A 173 9.81 4.68 6.01
CA LEU A 173 10.80 3.83 6.70
C LEU A 173 12.18 3.95 6.05
N LEU A 174 12.25 3.90 4.73
CA LEU A 174 13.51 4.07 3.99
C LEU A 174 14.16 5.42 4.27
N ASN A 175 13.36 6.49 4.31
CA ASN A 175 13.85 7.84 4.59
C ASN A 175 14.39 7.97 6.02
N GLU A 176 13.71 7.38 7.01
CA GLU A 176 14.18 7.37 8.41
C GLU A 176 15.47 6.54 8.58
N ILE A 177 15.57 5.41 7.89
CA ILE A 177 16.78 4.57 7.92
C ILE A 177 17.98 5.30 7.31
N LYS A 178 17.79 6.04 6.21
CA LYS A 178 18.85 6.85 5.59
C LYS A 178 19.37 7.96 6.52
N LYS A 179 18.48 8.61 7.28
CA LYS A 179 18.88 9.65 8.25
C LYS A 179 19.81 9.12 9.34
N ILE A 180 19.77 7.82 9.63
CA ILE A 180 20.61 7.17 10.65
C ILE A 180 21.97 6.73 10.06
N GLY A 181 22.22 7.00 8.78
CA GLY A 181 23.47 6.64 8.12
C GLY A 181 23.59 5.15 7.77
N VAL A 182 22.48 4.40 7.82
CA VAL A 182 22.49 3.02 7.31
C VAL A 182 22.42 3.11 5.79
N GLU A 183 23.49 2.71 5.13
CA GLU A 183 23.54 2.54 3.69
C GLU A 183 22.49 1.47 3.29
N THR A 184 21.32 1.94 2.95
CA THR A 184 20.40 1.12 2.19
C THR A 184 20.94 1.15 0.76
N ASP A 185 21.31 -0.01 0.23
CA ASP A 185 21.57 -0.18 -1.19
C ASP A 185 20.30 0.19 -1.96
N THR A 186 20.08 1.51 -2.06
CA THR A 186 19.15 2.07 -3.02
C THR A 186 19.84 2.06 -4.37
N HIS A 187 20.28 0.89 -4.82
CA HIS A 187 20.39 0.67 -6.24
C HIS A 187 19.02 1.04 -6.76
N VAL A 188 18.99 2.09 -7.56
CA VAL A 188 17.83 2.52 -8.32
C VAL A 188 17.15 1.24 -8.74
N ALA A 189 16.07 0.91 -8.06
CA ALA A 189 15.44 -0.40 -8.19
C ALA A 189 15.30 -0.63 -9.68
N SER A 190 15.87 -1.71 -10.17
CA SER A 190 15.99 -1.91 -11.63
C SER A 190 14.62 -1.59 -12.21
N PHE A 191 14.52 -0.63 -13.11
CA PHE A 191 13.26 -0.19 -13.72
C PHE A 191 12.53 -1.34 -14.41
N ILE A 192 13.29 -2.36 -14.77
CA ILE A 192 12.82 -3.54 -15.51
C ILE A 192 11.62 -4.23 -14.84
N PRO A 193 11.63 -4.59 -13.54
CA PRO A 193 10.46 -5.24 -12.92
C PRO A 193 9.19 -4.39 -12.98
N TYR A 194 9.31 -3.07 -12.85
CA TYR A 194 8.14 -2.17 -12.94
C TYR A 194 7.59 -2.09 -14.36
N ILE A 195 8.47 -2.05 -15.37
CA ILE A 195 8.07 -2.06 -16.78
C ILE A 195 7.40 -3.39 -17.12
N ILE A 196 7.98 -4.51 -16.72
CA ILE A 196 7.41 -5.85 -16.95
C ILE A 196 6.07 -5.97 -16.20
N GLY A 197 6.00 -5.57 -14.95
CA GLY A 197 4.78 -5.60 -14.16
C GLY A 197 3.66 -4.76 -14.78
N LEU A 198 3.98 -3.57 -15.27
CA LEU A 198 3.04 -2.69 -15.95
C LEU A 198 2.46 -3.34 -17.20
N PHE A 199 3.30 -3.84 -18.11
CA PHE A 199 2.83 -4.47 -19.34
C PHE A 199 2.10 -5.80 -19.09
N ALA A 200 2.55 -6.58 -18.10
CA ALA A 200 1.85 -7.80 -17.69
C ALA A 200 0.45 -7.48 -17.16
N CYS A 201 0.31 -6.47 -16.30
CA CYS A 201 -0.99 -6.04 -15.80
C CYS A 201 -1.91 -5.54 -16.91
N LEU A 202 -1.40 -4.78 -17.87
CA LEU A 202 -2.19 -4.34 -19.03
C LEU A 202 -2.66 -5.53 -19.87
N ALA A 203 -1.77 -6.49 -20.18
CA ALA A 203 -2.13 -7.68 -20.94
C ALA A 203 -3.20 -8.51 -20.22
N ILE A 204 -3.02 -8.75 -18.92
CA ILE A 204 -3.98 -9.47 -18.09
C ILE A 204 -5.32 -8.73 -18.04
N SER A 205 -5.30 -7.40 -17.92
CA SER A 205 -6.54 -6.60 -17.88
C SER A 205 -7.35 -6.75 -19.17
N VAL A 206 -6.69 -6.77 -20.33
CA VAL A 206 -7.34 -6.99 -21.62
C VAL A 206 -7.99 -8.38 -21.69
N ILE A 207 -7.31 -9.43 -21.20
CA ILE A 207 -7.86 -10.79 -21.17
C ILE A 207 -9.12 -10.83 -20.31
N PHE A 208 -9.07 -10.26 -19.11
CA PHE A 208 -10.20 -10.27 -18.17
C PHE A 208 -11.32 -9.30 -18.54
N ALA A 209 -11.09 -8.31 -19.41
CA ALA A 209 -12.13 -7.41 -19.88
C ALA A 209 -13.32 -8.14 -20.55
N PHE A 210 -13.04 -9.30 -21.15
CA PHE A 210 -14.05 -10.12 -21.82
C PHE A 210 -14.66 -11.21 -20.93
N THR A 211 -14.02 -11.54 -19.79
CA THR A 211 -14.44 -12.66 -18.93
C THR A 211 -14.95 -12.17 -17.57
N TYR A 212 -14.20 -11.32 -16.88
CA TYR A 212 -14.52 -10.87 -15.53
C TYR A 212 -14.09 -9.41 -15.30
N LYS A 213 -15.01 -8.48 -15.52
CA LYS A 213 -14.77 -7.04 -15.45
C LYS A 213 -14.10 -6.52 -14.17
N PRO A 214 -14.50 -6.96 -12.93
CA PRO A 214 -13.86 -6.47 -11.71
C PRO A 214 -12.36 -6.72 -11.68
N LEU A 215 -11.94 -7.90 -12.14
CA LEU A 215 -10.53 -8.26 -12.17
C LEU A 215 -9.77 -7.47 -13.24
N SER A 216 -10.40 -7.21 -14.40
CA SER A 216 -9.83 -6.33 -15.43
C SER A 216 -9.54 -4.95 -14.87
N LEU A 217 -10.48 -4.35 -14.14
CA LEU A 217 -10.31 -3.04 -13.51
C LEU A 217 -9.20 -3.03 -12.45
N ALA A 218 -9.10 -4.08 -11.63
CA ALA A 218 -8.03 -4.21 -10.67
C ALA A 218 -6.64 -4.23 -11.33
N PHE A 219 -6.49 -4.91 -12.47
CA PHE A 219 -5.24 -4.92 -13.22
C PHE A 219 -4.95 -3.60 -13.93
N VAL A 220 -5.97 -2.88 -14.42
CA VAL A 220 -5.79 -1.50 -14.92
C VAL A 220 -5.28 -0.59 -13.79
N ALA A 221 -5.91 -0.65 -12.61
CA ALA A 221 -5.50 0.13 -11.46
C ALA A 221 -4.05 -0.18 -11.03
N LEU A 222 -3.69 -1.45 -11.01
CA LEU A 222 -2.33 -1.89 -10.70
C LEU A 222 -1.32 -1.39 -11.75
N SER A 223 -1.69 -1.39 -13.04
CA SER A 223 -0.85 -0.85 -14.10
C SER A 223 -0.64 0.67 -13.97
N ILE A 224 -1.68 1.42 -13.58
CA ILE A 224 -1.57 2.86 -13.27
C ILE A 224 -0.63 3.09 -12.10
N TYR A 225 -0.73 2.28 -11.05
CA TYR A 225 0.18 2.35 -9.91
C TYR A 225 1.64 2.15 -10.34
N PHE A 226 1.94 1.13 -11.15
CA PHE A 226 3.29 0.92 -11.66
C PHE A 226 3.77 2.05 -12.56
N ALA A 227 2.88 2.63 -13.37
CA ALA A 227 3.19 3.80 -14.19
C ALA A 227 3.58 5.02 -13.33
N ILE A 228 2.80 5.30 -12.28
CA ILE A 228 3.09 6.38 -11.34
C ILE A 228 4.44 6.12 -10.65
N PHE A 229 4.69 4.89 -10.23
CA PHE A 229 5.94 4.51 -9.58
C PHE A 229 7.16 4.70 -10.52
N LEU A 230 7.02 4.35 -11.79
CA LEU A 230 8.03 4.60 -12.82
C LEU A 230 8.29 6.09 -13.03
N LEU A 231 7.23 6.90 -13.15
CA LEU A 231 7.35 8.36 -13.27
C LEU A 231 8.08 8.98 -12.08
N VAL A 232 7.74 8.56 -10.88
CA VAL A 232 8.41 9.05 -9.66
C VAL A 232 9.89 8.68 -9.64
N ASN A 233 10.24 7.45 -10.01
CA ASN A 233 11.64 7.07 -10.10
C ASN A 233 12.40 7.91 -11.13
N ILE A 234 11.78 8.27 -12.26
CA ILE A 234 12.38 9.17 -13.27
C ILE A 234 12.59 10.56 -12.69
N VAL A 235 11.61 11.08 -11.94
CA VAL A 235 11.66 12.41 -11.31
C VAL A 235 12.68 12.43 -10.16
N LEU A 236 12.73 11.38 -9.33
CA LEU A 236 13.66 11.26 -8.21
C LEU A 236 15.13 11.18 -8.67
N ALA A 237 15.39 10.58 -9.83
CA ALA A 237 16.73 10.58 -10.42
C ALA A 237 17.28 12.01 -10.67
N LYS A 238 16.38 12.99 -10.76
CA LYS A 238 16.71 14.43 -10.90
C LYS A 238 16.60 15.25 -9.61
N ARG A 239 16.52 14.62 -8.43
CA ARG A 239 16.49 15.25 -7.09
C ARG A 239 15.32 16.20 -6.78
N ILE A 240 14.20 16.10 -7.43
CA ILE A 240 12.97 16.81 -7.04
C ILE A 240 12.27 16.00 -5.92
N SER A 241 11.58 16.68 -5.00
CA SER A 241 10.88 16.00 -3.88
C SER A 241 9.74 15.10 -4.39
N GLY A 242 10.11 13.93 -4.88
CA GLY A 242 9.25 13.00 -5.61
C GLY A 242 8.12 12.40 -4.78
N TYR A 243 8.25 12.41 -3.44
CA TYR A 243 7.23 11.86 -2.55
C TYR A 243 5.93 12.69 -2.54
N ALA A 244 6.05 14.02 -2.55
CA ALA A 244 4.88 14.90 -2.66
C ALA A 244 4.21 14.75 -4.04
N ILE A 245 5.02 14.58 -5.08
CA ILE A 245 4.54 14.35 -6.44
C ILE A 245 3.85 12.99 -6.57
N LEU A 246 4.38 11.93 -5.94
CA LEU A 246 3.74 10.62 -5.91
C LEU A 246 2.36 10.68 -5.26
N GLY A 247 2.27 11.26 -4.07
CA GLY A 247 1.00 11.40 -3.35
C GLY A 247 -0.02 12.22 -4.13
N THR A 248 0.38 13.35 -4.73
CA THR A 248 -0.52 14.18 -5.53
C THR A 248 -0.93 13.51 -6.83
N LEU A 249 -0.03 12.85 -7.54
CA LEU A 249 -0.37 12.14 -8.78
C LEU A 249 -1.25 10.92 -8.54
N THR A 250 -1.03 10.16 -7.46
CA THR A 250 -1.90 9.04 -7.08
C THR A 250 -3.29 9.55 -6.71
N LEU A 251 -3.37 10.64 -5.95
CA LEU A 251 -4.64 11.24 -5.57
C LEU A 251 -5.39 11.81 -6.79
N ILE A 252 -4.69 12.51 -7.68
CA ILE A 252 -5.27 13.04 -8.92
C ILE A 252 -5.72 11.90 -9.83
N ALA A 253 -4.90 10.85 -10.01
CA ALA A 253 -5.26 9.69 -10.81
C ALA A 253 -6.49 8.97 -10.23
N PHE A 254 -6.57 8.85 -8.90
CA PHE A 254 -7.73 8.29 -8.22
C PHE A 254 -8.99 9.15 -8.40
N ILE A 255 -8.89 10.47 -8.21
CA ILE A 255 -10.03 11.40 -8.40
C ILE A 255 -10.51 11.38 -9.86
N VAL A 256 -9.58 11.46 -10.81
CA VAL A 256 -9.89 11.39 -12.24
C VAL A 256 -10.54 10.03 -12.57
N PHE A 257 -9.99 8.94 -12.04
CA PHE A 257 -10.56 7.61 -12.20
C PHE A 257 -12.00 7.55 -11.67
N VAL A 258 -12.26 8.01 -10.45
CA VAL A 258 -13.61 8.02 -9.87
C VAL A 258 -14.58 8.87 -10.70
N ILE A 259 -14.18 10.09 -11.11
CA ILE A 259 -15.04 10.98 -11.90
C ILE A 259 -15.38 10.37 -13.27
N PHE A 260 -14.40 9.77 -13.95
CA PHE A 260 -14.63 9.13 -15.24
C PHE A 260 -15.38 7.80 -15.09
N PHE A 261 -15.08 7.04 -14.06
CA PHE A 261 -15.75 5.78 -13.75
C PHE A 261 -17.26 5.97 -13.57
N THR A 262 -17.68 7.08 -12.96
CA THR A 262 -19.10 7.42 -12.76
C THR A 262 -19.83 7.83 -14.05
N LYS A 263 -19.10 8.21 -15.12
CA LYS A 263 -19.69 8.72 -16.37
C LYS A 263 -19.64 7.75 -17.55
N ILE A 264 -18.87 6.65 -17.43
CA ILE A 264 -18.64 5.72 -18.55
C ILE A 264 -19.45 4.44 -18.33
N GLU A 265 -20.61 4.34 -18.96
CA GLU A 265 -21.48 3.16 -18.88
C GLU A 265 -21.00 1.97 -19.73
N LYS A 266 -20.06 2.18 -20.66
CA LYS A 266 -19.61 1.13 -21.59
C LYS A 266 -18.36 0.40 -21.09
N PRO A 267 -18.31 -0.94 -21.17
CA PRO A 267 -17.15 -1.71 -20.70
C PRO A 267 -15.82 -1.36 -21.40
N MET A 268 -15.86 -0.89 -22.65
CA MET A 268 -14.66 -0.41 -23.36
C MET A 268 -14.11 0.92 -22.84
N GLY A 269 -14.92 1.72 -22.12
CA GLY A 269 -14.44 2.98 -21.54
C GLY A 269 -13.32 2.79 -20.52
N PHE A 270 -13.30 1.66 -19.81
CA PHE A 270 -12.25 1.34 -18.84
C PHE A 270 -10.88 1.13 -19.50
N MET A 271 -10.84 0.65 -20.73
CA MET A 271 -9.57 0.46 -21.44
C MET A 271 -8.87 1.78 -21.77
N LEU A 272 -9.61 2.90 -21.86
CA LEU A 272 -9.02 4.24 -22.06
C LEU A 272 -8.07 4.60 -20.89
N PHE A 273 -8.35 4.13 -19.68
CA PHE A 273 -7.44 4.34 -18.54
C PHE A 273 -6.11 3.59 -18.70
N GLY A 274 -6.08 2.53 -19.49
CA GLY A 274 -4.86 1.81 -19.85
C GLY A 274 -3.93 2.60 -20.78
N LEU A 275 -4.40 3.66 -21.45
CA LEU A 275 -3.57 4.50 -22.33
C LEU A 275 -2.50 5.27 -21.54
N PHE A 276 -2.82 5.73 -20.33
CA PHE A 276 -1.85 6.43 -19.49
C PHE A 276 -0.67 5.52 -19.08
N PRO A 277 -0.89 4.36 -18.44
CA PRO A 277 0.21 3.46 -18.12
C PRO A 277 0.94 2.94 -19.38
N LEU A 278 0.24 2.73 -20.49
CA LEU A 278 0.87 2.35 -21.74
C LEU A 278 1.87 3.41 -22.22
N ALA A 279 1.47 4.69 -22.24
CA ALA A 279 2.34 5.79 -22.64
C ALA A 279 3.57 5.92 -21.72
N VAL A 280 3.37 5.81 -20.40
CA VAL A 280 4.47 5.84 -19.41
C VAL A 280 5.38 4.64 -19.56
N GLY A 281 4.83 3.45 -19.78
CA GLY A 281 5.60 2.22 -19.98
C GLY A 281 6.49 2.31 -21.23
N LEU A 282 5.93 2.78 -22.35
CA LEU A 282 6.69 2.96 -23.60
C LEU A 282 7.80 4.01 -23.44
N THR A 283 7.50 5.18 -22.86
CA THR A 283 8.52 6.21 -22.62
C THR A 283 9.63 5.73 -21.69
N SER A 284 9.31 5.00 -20.63
CA SER A 284 10.27 4.42 -19.71
C SER A 284 11.14 3.35 -20.38
N PHE A 285 10.55 2.51 -21.24
CA PHE A 285 11.27 1.50 -22.02
C PHE A 285 12.27 2.15 -23.00
N PHE A 286 11.85 3.18 -23.72
CA PHE A 286 12.73 3.92 -24.64
C PHE A 286 13.88 4.62 -23.88
N GLN A 287 13.60 5.23 -22.74
CA GLN A 287 14.65 5.84 -21.91
C GLN A 287 15.66 4.82 -21.41
N PHE A 288 15.19 3.66 -20.96
CA PHE A 288 16.07 2.56 -20.53
C PHE A 288 16.97 2.09 -21.68
N PHE A 289 16.41 1.91 -22.86
CA PHE A 289 17.16 1.50 -24.04
C PHE A 289 18.22 2.50 -24.46
N LEU A 290 17.90 3.81 -24.45
CA LEU A 290 18.83 4.89 -24.78
C LEU A 290 19.96 5.00 -23.76
N LEU A 291 19.67 4.85 -22.45
CA LEU A 291 20.69 4.89 -21.39
C LEU A 291 21.65 3.70 -21.50
N ASN A 292 21.13 2.52 -21.79
CA ASN A 292 21.97 1.33 -21.95
C ASN A 292 22.90 1.41 -23.16
N ARG A 293 22.44 2.05 -24.24
CA ARG A 293 23.26 2.30 -25.43
C ARG A 293 24.39 3.33 -25.19
N ARG A 294 24.15 4.28 -24.29
CA ARG A 294 25.12 5.32 -23.92
C ARG A 294 26.23 4.82 -22.98
N ASN A 295 25.95 3.79 -22.21
CA ASN A 295 26.91 3.16 -21.29
C ASN A 295 27.78 2.09 -21.98
N ASN A 296 27.39 1.63 -23.16
CA ASN A 296 28.13 0.63 -23.96
C ASN A 296 28.99 1.25 -25.08
N ASN A 297 28.95 2.56 -25.27
CA ASN A 297 29.84 3.35 -26.13
C ASN A 297 30.74 4.23 -25.25
#